data_387aac24dd6203ac270c01efc7ab7fac
#
_entry.id   387aac24dd6203ac270c01efc7ab7fac
#
_cell.length_a   1.000
_cell.length_b   1.000
_cell.length_c   1.000
_cell.angle_alpha   90.00
_cell.angle_beta   90.00
_cell.angle_gamma   90.00
#
_symmetry.space_group_name_H-M   'P 1'
#
loop_
_entity.id
_entity.type
_entity.pdbx_description
1 polymer ?
#
loop_
_entity_poly.entity_id
_entity_poly.type
_entity_poly.pdbx_seq_one_letter_code
_entity_poly.pdbx_strand_id
1 'polypeptide(L)'
;MRFFLYFFFFIFGTCGYLSAQSLIKTVQCFPVGQPFAEPVIELGTAQQLAFSFDDLSTQVNTYTYKIQHCDPDWNSSNLSPFTYLNGFFSNPLENYAYSFNTVVPYTRFSLLIPNDEVSMKL
;
A
#
# COMPACT_ATOMS: atom_id res chain seq x y z
N MET A 1 -22.70 39.90 4.29
CA MET A 1 -21.81 39.75 3.14
C MET A 1 -20.59 38.87 3.40
N ARG A 2 -19.93 38.99 4.54
CA ARG A 2 -18.78 38.11 4.85
C ARG A 2 -19.17 36.64 5.02
N PHE A 3 -20.33 36.34 5.54
CA PHE A 3 -20.83 34.96 5.68
C PHE A 3 -21.10 34.27 4.35
N PHE A 4 -21.53 35.00 3.33
CA PHE A 4 -21.81 34.45 1.99
C PHE A 4 -20.54 34.03 1.26
N LEU A 5 -19.44 34.75 1.45
CA LEU A 5 -18.14 34.43 0.86
C LEU A 5 -17.52 33.18 1.48
N TYR A 6 -17.67 33.00 2.80
CA TYR A 6 -17.20 31.80 3.50
C TYR A 6 -18.00 30.57 3.14
N PHE A 7 -19.30 30.70 2.95
CA PHE A 7 -20.17 29.61 2.53
C PHE A 7 -19.85 29.14 1.11
N PHE A 8 -19.55 30.07 0.22
CA PHE A 8 -19.16 29.74 -1.17
C PHE A 8 -17.81 29.05 -1.23
N PHE A 9 -16.86 29.46 -0.40
CA PHE A 9 -15.55 28.82 -0.31
C PHE A 9 -15.64 27.42 0.27
N PHE A 10 -16.56 27.19 1.20
CA PHE A 10 -16.79 25.88 1.79
C PHE A 10 -17.41 24.88 0.79
N ILE A 11 -18.33 25.33 -0.03
CA ILE A 11 -18.91 24.50 -1.11
C ILE A 11 -17.86 24.14 -2.15
N PHE A 12 -16.96 25.04 -2.48
CA PHE A 12 -15.89 24.78 -3.44
C PHE A 12 -14.86 23.79 -2.87
N GLY A 13 -14.58 23.86 -1.56
CA GLY A 13 -13.70 22.93 -0.86
C GLY A 13 -14.25 21.50 -0.81
N THR A 14 -15.56 21.35 -0.63
CA THR A 14 -16.19 20.01 -0.63
C THR A 14 -16.26 19.38 -2.01
N CYS A 15 -16.38 20.15 -3.08
CA CYS A 15 -16.32 19.63 -4.44
C CYS A 15 -14.93 19.07 -4.81
N GLY A 16 -13.85 19.65 -4.28
CA GLY A 16 -12.49 19.16 -4.49
C GLY A 16 -12.23 17.80 -3.84
N TYR A 17 -12.86 17.51 -2.72
CA TYR A 17 -12.72 16.22 -2.03
C TYR A 17 -13.45 15.07 -2.74
N LEU A 18 -14.54 15.34 -3.45
CA LEU A 18 -15.32 14.31 -4.15
C LEU A 18 -14.63 13.80 -5.42
N SER A 19 -13.69 14.55 -6.01
CA SER A 19 -12.96 14.15 -7.21
C SER A 19 -11.70 13.33 -6.91
N ALA A 20 -11.31 13.19 -5.63
CA ALA A 20 -10.07 12.52 -5.20
C ALA A 20 -10.31 11.10 -4.67
N GLN A 21 -11.41 10.43 -5.03
CA GLN A 21 -11.65 9.06 -4.60
C GLN A 21 -10.64 8.11 -5.25
N SER A 22 -9.95 7.35 -4.39
CA SER A 22 -9.03 6.32 -4.84
C SER A 22 -9.78 5.15 -5.47
N LEU A 23 -9.26 4.64 -6.61
CA LEU A 23 -9.72 3.40 -7.22
C LEU A 23 -9.11 2.16 -6.57
N ILE A 24 -8.24 2.34 -5.59
CA ILE A 24 -7.65 1.25 -4.82
C ILE A 24 -8.62 0.85 -3.72
N LYS A 25 -8.96 -0.43 -3.68
CA LYS A 25 -9.91 -1.00 -2.71
C LYS A 25 -9.35 -2.29 -2.12
N THR A 26 -9.99 -2.76 -1.06
CA THR A 26 -9.71 -4.06 -0.44
C THR A 26 -8.23 -4.22 -0.05
N VAL A 27 -7.64 -3.17 0.52
CA VAL A 27 -6.25 -3.22 1.00
C VAL A 27 -6.17 -4.13 2.22
N GLN A 28 -5.34 -5.16 2.15
CA GLN A 28 -5.14 -6.15 3.20
C GLN A 28 -3.65 -6.36 3.45
N CYS A 29 -3.30 -6.56 4.71
CA CYS A 29 -1.95 -6.91 5.11
C CYS A 29 -2.02 -7.78 6.37
N PHE A 30 -1.52 -9.00 6.30
CA PHE A 30 -1.52 -9.92 7.43
C PHE A 30 -0.38 -10.95 7.29
N PRO A 31 0.05 -11.59 8.38
CA PRO A 31 0.99 -12.71 8.27
C PRO A 31 0.37 -13.85 7.46
N VAL A 32 1.17 -14.49 6.62
CA VAL A 32 0.70 -15.61 5.78
C VAL A 32 0.03 -16.68 6.62
N GLY A 33 -1.19 -17.06 6.25
CA GLY A 33 -1.98 -18.06 6.96
C GLY A 33 -2.76 -17.53 8.17
N GLN A 34 -2.67 -16.24 8.49
CA GLN A 34 -3.32 -15.61 9.64
C GLN A 34 -4.08 -14.34 9.23
N PRO A 35 -5.18 -14.46 8.47
CA PRO A 35 -5.85 -13.31 7.86
C PRO A 35 -6.50 -12.34 8.85
N PHE A 36 -6.66 -12.73 10.11
CA PHE A 36 -7.24 -11.88 11.15
C PHE A 36 -6.20 -11.35 12.15
N ALA A 37 -4.92 -11.72 11.98
CA ALA A 37 -3.85 -11.25 12.84
C ALA A 37 -3.37 -9.85 12.42
N GLU A 38 -2.73 -9.15 13.34
CA GLU A 38 -2.07 -7.89 13.05
C GLU A 38 -0.90 -8.10 12.06
N PRO A 39 -0.58 -7.10 11.24
CA PRO A 39 0.50 -7.20 10.25
C PRO A 39 1.88 -7.10 10.90
N VAL A 40 2.20 -8.03 11.77
CA VAL A 40 3.47 -8.11 12.51
C VAL A 40 4.09 -9.48 12.28
N ILE A 41 5.36 -9.50 11.92
CA ILE A 41 6.16 -10.71 11.77
C ILE A 41 7.45 -10.62 12.57
N GLU A 42 8.01 -11.77 12.90
CA GLU A 42 9.32 -11.85 13.53
C GLU A 42 10.40 -11.99 12.45
N LEU A 43 11.37 -11.09 12.47
CA LEU A 43 12.50 -11.14 11.56
C LEU A 43 13.43 -12.32 11.88
N GLY A 44 14.07 -12.87 10.86
CA GLY A 44 14.95 -14.02 11.00
C GLY A 44 14.22 -15.36 11.10
N THR A 45 12.90 -15.36 10.89
CA THR A 45 12.06 -16.56 10.78
C THR A 45 11.54 -16.73 9.37
N ALA A 46 10.82 -17.81 9.11
CA ALA A 46 10.17 -18.04 7.82
C ALA A 46 8.85 -17.25 7.65
N GLN A 47 8.48 -16.42 8.61
CA GLN A 47 7.24 -15.63 8.54
C GLN A 47 7.34 -14.57 7.45
N GLN A 48 6.23 -14.38 6.74
CA GLN A 48 6.07 -13.36 5.70
C GLN A 48 4.77 -12.60 5.92
N LEU A 49 4.75 -11.31 5.55
CA LEU A 49 3.52 -10.54 5.41
C LEU A 49 2.97 -10.73 4.01
N ALA A 50 1.67 -11.00 3.93
CA ALA A 50 0.92 -10.99 2.68
C ALA A 50 0.20 -9.64 2.55
N PHE A 51 0.56 -8.87 1.54
CA PHE A 51 -0.05 -7.59 1.21
C PHE A 51 -0.79 -7.71 -0.11
N SER A 52 -2.01 -7.20 -0.18
CA SER A 52 -2.79 -7.22 -1.41
C SER A 52 -3.74 -6.03 -1.50
N PHE A 53 -4.09 -5.66 -2.71
CA PHE A 53 -5.12 -4.67 -2.99
C PHE A 53 -5.75 -4.90 -4.36
N ASP A 54 -6.93 -4.34 -4.54
CA ASP A 54 -7.66 -4.36 -5.82
C ASP A 54 -7.59 -2.99 -6.47
N ASP A 55 -7.15 -2.95 -7.71
CA ASP A 55 -7.16 -1.76 -8.54
C ASP A 55 -8.37 -1.82 -9.49
N LEU A 56 -9.30 -0.89 -9.31
CA LEU A 56 -10.52 -0.79 -10.09
C LEU A 56 -10.37 0.11 -11.32
N SER A 57 -9.18 0.61 -11.62
CA SER A 57 -8.97 1.40 -12.82
C SER A 57 -9.16 0.54 -14.07
N THR A 58 -9.59 1.16 -15.17
CA THR A 58 -9.77 0.50 -16.46
C THR A 58 -8.44 0.26 -17.19
N GLN A 59 -7.37 0.87 -16.72
CA GLN A 59 -6.03 0.74 -17.28
C GLN A 59 -5.15 -0.14 -16.38
N VAL A 60 -4.23 -0.88 -16.99
CA VAL A 60 -3.21 -1.60 -16.24
C VAL A 60 -2.16 -0.59 -15.75
N ASN A 61 -2.12 -0.39 -14.44
CA ASN A 61 -1.16 0.49 -13.80
C ASN A 61 0.07 -0.29 -13.35
N THR A 62 1.21 0.39 -13.34
CA THR A 62 2.46 -0.15 -12.82
C THR A 62 2.70 0.41 -11.42
N TYR A 63 2.95 -0.48 -10.46
CA TYR A 63 3.22 -0.11 -9.08
C TYR A 63 4.62 -0.54 -8.68
N THR A 64 5.21 0.24 -7.79
CA THR A 64 6.46 -0.10 -7.10
C THR A 64 6.23 -0.07 -5.61
N TYR A 65 7.01 -0.85 -4.86
CA TYR A 65 6.96 -0.83 -3.41
C TYR A 65 8.33 -0.49 -2.82
N LYS A 66 8.29 0.10 -1.62
CA LYS A 66 9.47 0.45 -0.84
C LYS A 66 9.27 0.01 0.60
N ILE A 67 10.35 -0.39 1.24
CA ILE A 67 10.35 -0.71 2.66
C ILE A 67 11.14 0.38 3.38
N GLN A 68 10.49 1.08 4.31
CA GLN A 68 11.08 2.18 5.06
C GLN A 68 11.21 1.80 6.53
N HIS A 69 12.40 1.97 7.08
CA HIS A 69 12.62 1.83 8.51
C HIS A 69 12.08 3.06 9.24
N CYS A 70 11.25 2.83 10.26
CA CYS A 70 10.63 3.87 11.07
C CYS A 70 10.85 3.60 12.56
N ASP A 71 10.71 4.66 13.37
CA ASP A 71 10.66 4.52 14.83
C ASP A 71 9.26 4.03 15.29
N PRO A 72 9.05 3.76 16.61
CA PRO A 72 7.74 3.31 17.09
C PRO A 72 6.58 4.27 16.84
N ASP A 73 6.85 5.54 16.59
CA ASP A 73 5.85 6.56 16.26
C ASP A 73 5.63 6.71 14.75
N TRP A 74 6.17 5.79 13.94
CA TRP A 74 6.09 5.78 12.48
C TRP A 74 6.81 6.94 11.79
N ASN A 75 7.73 7.60 12.49
CA ASN A 75 8.61 8.58 11.85
C ASN A 75 9.74 7.87 11.13
N SER A 76 10.03 8.31 9.92
CA SER A 76 11.14 7.77 9.14
C SER A 76 12.45 7.92 9.91
N SER A 77 13.20 6.83 10.04
CA SER A 77 14.56 6.91 10.56
C SER A 77 15.49 7.52 9.51
N ASN A 78 16.62 8.11 9.96
CA ASN A 78 17.63 8.66 9.05
C ASN A 78 18.63 7.59 8.56
N LEU A 79 18.28 6.30 8.68
CA LEU A 79 19.12 5.22 8.23
C LEU A 79 19.10 5.08 6.72
N SER A 80 20.26 4.85 6.13
CA SER A 80 20.35 4.48 4.71
C SER A 80 19.67 3.12 4.48
N PRO A 81 18.97 2.92 3.34
CA PRO A 81 18.38 1.62 3.01
C PRO A 81 19.36 0.46 3.07
N PHE A 82 20.61 0.67 2.75
CA PHE A 82 21.66 -0.36 2.84
C PHE A 82 21.90 -0.86 4.27
N THR A 83 21.50 -0.08 5.28
CA THR A 83 21.66 -0.43 6.68
C THR A 83 20.63 -1.47 7.14
N TYR A 84 19.40 -1.39 6.64
CA TYR A 84 18.30 -2.25 7.09
C TYR A 84 17.73 -3.18 6.01
N LEU A 85 18.13 -3.06 4.75
CA LEU A 85 17.66 -3.90 3.67
C LEU A 85 18.77 -4.69 3.00
N ASN A 86 18.44 -5.92 2.61
CA ASN A 86 19.10 -6.67 1.55
C ASN A 86 18.27 -6.54 0.29
N GLY A 87 18.89 -6.19 -0.84
CA GLY A 87 18.17 -5.95 -2.09
C GLY A 87 17.98 -4.46 -2.39
N PHE A 88 17.19 -4.17 -3.40
CA PHE A 88 16.93 -2.81 -3.84
C PHE A 88 15.90 -2.11 -2.95
N PHE A 89 16.05 -0.80 -2.79
CA PHE A 89 15.13 0.02 -2.02
C PHE A 89 13.75 0.16 -2.68
N SER A 90 13.69 0.18 -4.01
CA SER A 90 12.46 0.26 -4.77
C SER A 90 12.36 -0.93 -5.71
N ASN A 91 11.26 -1.67 -5.63
CA ASN A 91 11.04 -2.87 -6.41
C ASN A 91 9.69 -2.82 -7.13
N PRO A 92 9.59 -3.38 -8.35
CA PRO A 92 8.31 -3.43 -9.04
C PRO A 92 7.37 -4.46 -8.39
N LEU A 93 6.08 -4.15 -8.41
CA LEU A 93 5.03 -5.05 -7.97
C LEU A 93 4.51 -5.83 -9.18
N GLU A 94 5.04 -7.03 -9.38
CA GLU A 94 4.84 -7.82 -10.60
C GLU A 94 3.77 -8.91 -10.47
N ASN A 95 3.37 -9.27 -9.25
CA ASN A 95 2.38 -10.31 -9.02
C ASN A 95 0.98 -9.71 -9.04
N TYR A 96 0.26 -9.92 -10.13
CA TYR A 96 -1.12 -9.45 -10.27
C TYR A 96 -1.97 -10.47 -11.03
N ALA A 97 -3.29 -10.40 -10.81
CA ALA A 97 -4.28 -11.23 -11.49
C ALA A 97 -5.53 -10.39 -11.83
N TYR A 98 -6.09 -10.60 -13.00
CA TYR A 98 -7.32 -9.96 -13.42
C TYR A 98 -8.53 -10.65 -12.80
N SER A 99 -9.57 -9.87 -12.50
CA SER A 99 -10.86 -10.42 -12.08
C SER A 99 -11.51 -11.20 -13.24
N PHE A 100 -12.32 -12.17 -12.87
CA PHE A 100 -13.05 -12.99 -13.83
C PHE A 100 -14.53 -13.08 -13.43
N ASN A 101 -15.42 -12.83 -14.40
CA ASN A 101 -16.88 -12.87 -14.21
C ASN A 101 -17.41 -11.99 -13.07
N THR A 102 -16.81 -10.83 -12.84
CA THR A 102 -17.25 -9.85 -11.86
C THR A 102 -18.02 -8.72 -12.52
N VAL A 103 -19.00 -8.14 -11.79
CA VAL A 103 -19.79 -6.99 -12.29
C VAL A 103 -18.89 -5.77 -12.47
N VAL A 104 -17.99 -5.55 -11.51
CA VAL A 104 -16.96 -4.50 -11.58
C VAL A 104 -15.61 -5.16 -11.82
N PRO A 105 -14.95 -4.89 -12.95
CA PRO A 105 -13.61 -5.45 -13.19
C PRO A 105 -12.58 -4.82 -12.27
N TYR A 106 -11.62 -5.62 -11.85
CA TYR A 106 -10.48 -5.15 -11.04
C TYR A 106 -9.23 -5.98 -11.35
N THR A 107 -8.08 -5.43 -10.99
CA THR A 107 -6.79 -6.15 -11.00
C THR A 107 -6.32 -6.30 -9.56
N ARG A 108 -6.10 -7.52 -9.12
CA ARG A 108 -5.58 -7.80 -7.77
C ARG A 108 -4.07 -7.86 -7.81
N PHE A 109 -3.43 -6.99 -7.04
CA PHE A 109 -1.98 -7.02 -6.81
C PHE A 109 -1.68 -7.68 -5.48
N SER A 110 -0.63 -8.48 -5.44
CA SER A 110 -0.22 -9.23 -4.25
C SER A 110 1.28 -9.14 -4.05
N LEU A 111 1.71 -9.14 -2.79
CA LEU A 111 3.12 -9.08 -2.43
C LEU A 111 3.36 -9.87 -1.15
N LEU A 112 4.43 -10.65 -1.13
CA LEU A 112 4.95 -11.28 0.09
C LEU A 112 6.22 -10.57 0.50
N ILE A 113 6.34 -10.21 1.78
CA ILE A 113 7.52 -9.54 2.34
C ILE A 113 7.95 -10.29 3.61
N PRO A 114 9.22 -10.66 3.79
CA PRO A 114 10.34 -10.59 2.84
C PRO A 114 10.20 -11.60 1.69
N ASN A 115 10.91 -11.35 0.60
CA ASN A 115 10.94 -12.23 -0.56
C ASN A 115 12.38 -12.37 -1.09
N ASP A 116 12.53 -13.02 -2.23
CA ASP A 116 13.86 -13.26 -2.83
C ASP A 116 14.53 -11.97 -3.32
N GLU A 117 13.77 -10.93 -3.59
CA GLU A 117 14.29 -9.66 -4.12
C GLU A 117 14.70 -8.70 -3.00
N VAL A 118 13.98 -8.70 -1.88
CA VAL A 118 14.23 -7.79 -0.77
C VAL A 118 13.90 -8.46 0.56
N SER A 119 14.77 -8.25 1.54
CA SER A 119 14.54 -8.70 2.92
C SER A 119 15.09 -7.67 3.90
N MET A 120 14.59 -7.70 5.13
CA MET A 120 15.06 -6.84 6.20
C MET A 120 16.23 -7.51 6.92
N LYS A 121 17.24 -6.71 7.28
CA LYS A 121 18.37 -7.16 8.09
C LYS A 121 17.98 -7.24 9.56
N LEU A 122 18.56 -8.18 10.25
CA LEU A 122 18.43 -8.28 11.71
C LEU A 122 19.21 -7.18 12.43
#